data_84915e54991e8648e7340d293125047e
#
_entry.id   84915e54991e8648e7340d293125047e
#
_cell.length_a   1.000
_cell.length_b   1.000
_cell.length_c   1.000
_cell.angle_alpha   90.00
_cell.angle_beta   90.00
_cell.angle_gamma   90.00
#
_symmetry.space_group_name_H-M   'P 1'
#
loop_
_entity.id
_entity.type
_entity.pdbx_description
1 polymer ?
#
loop_
_entity_poly.entity_id
_entity_poly.type
_entity_poly.pdbx_seq_one_letter_code
_entity_poly.pdbx_strand_id
1 'polypeptide(L)'
;MEISSLKELYSGLNKHIDTVFVVPLIRFDFPKTDYLYLLYEDLIDENKVKIESISVFAHFRFVLHVFFNRNTLLHYHWLEFQDVKSILGMPYKLICIGLYKLFGGDIVWTVHNLKPHDKKYLSLHLRIHRWMARLASIIHVHSEASVSLVSSTYDIPPGKIAVLKHPDFPAKLVPQETARNEFLSLYGDGRKELKSPVFLVFGGISEYKGIREIIELLSKQKPEFTLIIAGYVKKGQESLHNFIIEQTIDDSRVLYVPAFIPEEHYPLLLNASDICIFNYDEILSSGGIKMAQSYNKKIIAPYAGDLRELKNDRMVSLFNSKEELQTSIISTLSHYSNG
;
A
#
# COMPACT_ATOMS: atom_id res chain seq x y z
N MET A 1 19.01 -3.55 -10.26
CA MET A 1 18.69 -3.87 -11.67
C MET A 1 17.19 -3.68 -11.83
N GLU A 2 16.78 -2.75 -12.66
CA GLU A 2 15.37 -2.53 -12.99
C GLU A 2 14.90 -3.63 -13.97
N ILE A 3 13.80 -4.26 -13.66
CA ILE A 3 13.18 -5.36 -14.40
C ILE A 3 11.74 -5.01 -14.74
N SER A 4 11.22 -5.61 -15.82
CA SER A 4 9.92 -5.25 -16.39
C SER A 4 8.76 -6.13 -15.94
N SER A 5 9.04 -7.33 -15.43
CA SER A 5 7.99 -8.31 -15.07
C SER A 5 8.45 -9.32 -14.00
N LEU A 6 7.50 -9.98 -13.35
CA LEU A 6 7.80 -11.11 -12.46
C LEU A 6 8.52 -12.26 -13.16
N LYS A 7 8.23 -12.46 -14.45
CA LYS A 7 8.90 -13.48 -15.24
C LYS A 7 10.40 -13.21 -15.40
N GLU A 8 10.74 -11.94 -15.65
CA GLU A 8 12.13 -11.50 -15.69
C GLU A 8 12.79 -11.62 -14.31
N LEU A 9 12.08 -11.21 -13.24
CA LEU A 9 12.54 -11.39 -11.86
C LEU A 9 12.90 -12.84 -11.55
N TYR A 10 12.04 -13.77 -11.93
CA TYR A 10 12.24 -15.19 -11.64
C TYR A 10 13.31 -15.82 -12.54
N SER A 11 13.51 -15.32 -13.75
CA SER A 11 14.58 -15.78 -14.63
C SER A 11 15.98 -15.55 -14.04
N GLY A 12 16.13 -14.52 -13.18
CA GLY A 12 17.35 -14.25 -12.44
C GLY A 12 17.77 -15.37 -11.47
N LEU A 13 16.87 -16.33 -11.17
CA LEU A 13 17.19 -17.51 -10.35
C LEU A 13 17.93 -18.62 -11.12
N ASN A 14 18.09 -18.49 -12.45
CA ASN A 14 18.73 -19.47 -13.32
C ASN A 14 18.21 -20.91 -13.12
N LYS A 15 16.89 -21.04 -12.90
CA LYS A 15 16.22 -22.30 -12.56
C LYS A 15 14.88 -22.38 -13.28
N HIS A 16 14.50 -23.58 -13.72
CA HIS A 16 13.14 -23.84 -14.17
C HIS A 16 12.17 -23.81 -12.97
N ILE A 17 11.06 -23.10 -13.10
CA ILE A 17 10.04 -22.95 -12.06
C ILE A 17 8.70 -23.44 -12.63
N ASP A 18 8.16 -24.50 -11.99
CA ASP A 18 6.85 -25.05 -12.35
C ASP A 18 5.73 -24.48 -11.48
N THR A 19 6.05 -24.18 -10.21
CA THR A 19 5.08 -23.72 -9.22
C THR A 19 5.64 -22.56 -8.41
N VAL A 20 4.87 -21.49 -8.27
CA VAL A 20 5.13 -20.37 -7.37
C VAL A 20 4.12 -20.37 -6.24
N PHE A 21 4.61 -20.54 -5.01
CA PHE A 21 3.82 -20.31 -3.80
C PHE A 21 3.85 -18.86 -3.43
N VAL A 22 2.67 -18.21 -3.36
CA VAL A 22 2.51 -16.79 -3.01
C VAL A 22 1.94 -16.66 -1.60
N VAL A 23 2.57 -15.86 -0.76
CA VAL A 23 2.11 -15.53 0.60
C VAL A 23 2.00 -14.03 0.76
N PRO A 24 0.85 -13.50 1.19
CA PRO A 24 -0.42 -14.15 1.54
C PRO A 24 -1.29 -14.50 0.34
N LEU A 25 -2.57 -14.80 0.62
CA LEU A 25 -3.56 -15.13 -0.41
C LEU A 25 -3.78 -13.97 -1.38
N ILE A 26 -3.80 -14.28 -2.67
CA ILE A 26 -4.26 -13.38 -3.74
C ILE A 26 -5.79 -13.28 -3.65
N ARG A 27 -6.32 -12.07 -3.73
CA ARG A 27 -7.76 -11.81 -3.70
C ARG A 27 -8.34 -11.76 -5.10
N PHE A 28 -8.70 -12.91 -5.65
CA PHE A 28 -9.33 -13.01 -6.97
C PHE A 28 -10.69 -12.30 -7.06
N ASP A 29 -11.32 -12.03 -5.92
CA ASP A 29 -12.60 -11.29 -5.86
C ASP A 29 -12.43 -9.77 -6.08
N PHE A 30 -11.19 -9.27 -6.06
CA PHE A 30 -10.87 -7.85 -6.19
C PHE A 30 -9.78 -7.60 -7.24
N PRO A 31 -9.99 -8.04 -8.51
CA PRO A 31 -8.92 -8.03 -9.52
C PRO A 31 -8.42 -6.63 -9.89
N LYS A 32 -9.21 -5.56 -9.66
CA LYS A 32 -8.84 -4.18 -10.01
C LYS A 32 -8.19 -3.41 -8.87
N THR A 33 -8.25 -3.91 -7.64
CA THR A 33 -7.76 -3.20 -6.45
C THR A 33 -6.81 -4.03 -5.60
N ASP A 34 -6.72 -5.34 -5.82
CA ASP A 34 -5.75 -6.19 -5.12
C ASP A 34 -4.37 -6.10 -5.80
N TYR A 35 -3.39 -5.60 -5.04
CA TYR A 35 -2.01 -5.50 -5.49
C TYR A 35 -1.43 -6.83 -5.96
N LEU A 36 -1.69 -7.93 -5.22
CA LEU A 36 -1.15 -9.23 -5.58
C LEU A 36 -1.77 -9.73 -6.88
N TYR A 37 -3.08 -9.58 -7.06
CA TYR A 37 -3.70 -9.96 -8.31
C TYR A 37 -3.04 -9.25 -9.50
N LEU A 38 -2.93 -7.93 -9.43
CA LEU A 38 -2.33 -7.12 -10.50
C LEU A 38 -0.84 -7.46 -10.75
N LEU A 39 -0.10 -7.76 -9.68
CA LEU A 39 1.31 -8.16 -9.81
C LEU A 39 1.49 -9.51 -10.51
N TYR A 40 0.55 -10.45 -10.30
CA TYR A 40 0.63 -11.81 -10.85
C TYR A 40 -0.24 -12.03 -12.09
N GLU A 41 -1.00 -11.05 -12.54
CA GLU A 41 -1.99 -11.17 -13.62
C GLU A 41 -1.40 -11.83 -14.87
N ASP A 42 -0.26 -11.35 -15.37
CA ASP A 42 0.40 -11.94 -16.56
C ASP A 42 0.76 -13.43 -16.37
N LEU A 43 1.21 -13.82 -15.18
CA LEU A 43 1.56 -15.21 -14.90
C LEU A 43 0.33 -16.11 -14.76
N ILE A 44 -0.77 -15.57 -14.21
CA ILE A 44 -2.05 -16.25 -14.07
C ILE A 44 -2.65 -16.49 -15.47
N ASP A 45 -2.67 -15.48 -16.31
CA ASP A 45 -3.26 -15.53 -17.66
C ASP A 45 -2.45 -16.43 -18.62
N GLU A 46 -1.12 -16.37 -18.57
CA GLU A 46 -0.27 -17.26 -19.37
C GLU A 46 -0.41 -18.73 -18.99
N ASN A 47 -0.78 -19.04 -17.76
CA ASN A 47 -0.96 -20.39 -17.19
C ASN A 47 0.20 -21.37 -17.46
N LYS A 48 1.43 -20.85 -17.65
CA LYS A 48 2.65 -21.64 -17.87
C LYS A 48 3.31 -22.09 -16.59
N VAL A 49 3.08 -21.33 -15.51
CA VAL A 49 3.59 -21.58 -14.17
C VAL A 49 2.39 -21.63 -13.23
N LYS A 50 2.31 -22.66 -12.41
CA LYS A 50 1.23 -22.80 -11.45
C LYS A 50 1.39 -21.79 -10.31
N ILE A 51 0.44 -20.87 -10.17
CA ILE A 51 0.41 -19.92 -9.05
C ILE A 51 -0.48 -20.48 -7.95
N GLU A 52 0.11 -20.77 -6.79
CA GLU A 52 -0.60 -21.22 -5.59
C GLU A 52 -0.50 -20.17 -4.49
N SER A 53 -1.54 -19.36 -4.30
CA SER A 53 -1.59 -18.48 -3.14
C SER A 53 -2.05 -19.24 -1.89
N ILE A 54 -1.35 -19.03 -0.77
CA ILE A 54 -1.56 -19.81 0.45
C ILE A 54 -1.68 -18.94 1.69
N SER A 55 -2.50 -19.38 2.63
CA SER A 55 -2.60 -18.78 3.95
C SER A 55 -1.44 -19.20 4.85
N VAL A 56 -1.26 -18.47 5.96
CA VAL A 56 -0.24 -18.80 6.96
C VAL A 56 -0.37 -20.23 7.47
N PHE A 57 -1.58 -20.73 7.70
CA PHE A 57 -1.79 -22.09 8.19
C PHE A 57 -1.38 -23.17 7.20
N ALA A 58 -1.31 -22.85 5.92
CA ALA A 58 -0.96 -23.79 4.85
C ALA A 58 0.54 -23.76 4.47
N HIS A 59 1.42 -23.14 5.26
CA HIS A 59 2.86 -23.04 4.97
C HIS A 59 3.54 -24.41 4.83
N PHE A 60 3.06 -25.43 5.53
CA PHE A 60 3.59 -26.80 5.36
C PHE A 60 3.49 -27.30 3.90
N ARG A 61 2.56 -26.77 3.09
CA ARG A 61 2.36 -27.20 1.69
C ARG A 61 3.58 -26.95 0.82
N PHE A 62 4.19 -25.76 0.91
CA PHE A 62 5.39 -25.47 0.13
C PHE A 62 6.60 -26.27 0.64
N VAL A 63 6.65 -26.58 1.95
CA VAL A 63 7.71 -27.44 2.51
C VAL A 63 7.59 -28.87 1.96
N LEU A 64 6.39 -29.46 1.97
CA LEU A 64 6.16 -30.78 1.37
C LEU A 64 6.43 -30.76 -0.13
N HIS A 65 5.98 -29.72 -0.82
CA HIS A 65 6.14 -29.64 -2.26
C HIS A 65 7.61 -29.59 -2.69
N VAL A 66 8.46 -28.75 -2.04
CA VAL A 66 9.89 -28.66 -2.38
C VAL A 66 10.65 -29.95 -2.11
N PHE A 67 10.19 -30.74 -1.15
CA PHE A 67 10.80 -32.04 -0.86
C PHE A 67 10.66 -33.02 -2.02
N PHE A 68 9.51 -33.01 -2.73
CA PHE A 68 9.25 -33.87 -3.88
C PHE A 68 9.57 -33.24 -5.23
N ASN A 69 9.44 -31.91 -5.35
CA ASN A 69 9.70 -31.16 -6.57
C ASN A 69 10.48 -29.87 -6.26
N ARG A 70 11.73 -29.83 -6.68
CA ARG A 70 12.62 -28.67 -6.45
C ARG A 70 12.37 -27.51 -7.41
N ASN A 71 11.55 -27.68 -8.45
CA ASN A 71 11.19 -26.62 -9.39
C ASN A 71 10.13 -25.66 -8.82
N THR A 72 10.28 -25.32 -7.55
CA THR A 72 9.36 -24.43 -6.84
C THR A 72 10.02 -23.14 -6.42
N LEU A 73 9.21 -22.08 -6.37
CA LEU A 73 9.57 -20.79 -5.83
C LEU A 73 8.61 -20.40 -4.72
N LEU A 74 9.11 -19.86 -3.63
CA LEU A 74 8.33 -19.19 -2.61
C LEU A 74 8.47 -17.68 -2.79
N HIS A 75 7.39 -16.99 -3.17
CA HIS A 75 7.35 -15.54 -3.20
C HIS A 75 6.58 -15.03 -1.98
N TYR A 76 7.31 -14.44 -1.05
CA TYR A 76 6.78 -13.96 0.22
C TYR A 76 6.67 -12.43 0.20
N HIS A 77 5.50 -11.87 0.56
CA HIS A 77 5.27 -10.43 0.57
C HIS A 77 5.38 -9.85 1.98
N TRP A 78 4.36 -10.01 2.83
CA TRP A 78 4.34 -9.41 4.16
C TRP A 78 4.78 -10.39 5.24
N LEU A 79 5.93 -10.19 5.85
CA LEU A 79 6.44 -10.97 6.98
C LEU A 79 6.20 -10.26 8.32
N GLU A 80 5.18 -9.44 8.39
CA GLU A 80 4.86 -8.64 9.55
C GLU A 80 3.94 -9.39 10.53
N PHE A 81 3.97 -8.97 11.77
CA PHE A 81 3.00 -9.37 12.79
C PHE A 81 2.42 -8.11 13.43
N GLN A 82 1.10 -8.08 13.58
CA GLN A 82 0.37 -6.91 14.05
C GLN A 82 -0.26 -7.12 15.42
N ASP A 83 -0.41 -8.37 15.87
CA ASP A 83 -1.02 -8.72 17.14
C ASP A 83 -0.34 -9.92 17.79
N VAL A 84 -0.73 -10.21 19.05
CA VAL A 84 -0.19 -11.35 19.81
C VAL A 84 -0.45 -12.70 19.12
N LYS A 85 -1.58 -12.85 18.44
CA LYS A 85 -1.88 -14.11 17.71
C LYS A 85 -0.93 -14.32 16.55
N SER A 86 -0.62 -13.26 15.81
CA SER A 86 0.36 -13.33 14.70
C SER A 86 1.78 -13.54 15.20
N ILE A 87 2.15 -13.03 16.38
CA ILE A 87 3.42 -13.34 17.05
C ILE A 87 3.50 -14.82 17.42
N LEU A 88 2.45 -15.40 18.00
CA LEU A 88 2.40 -16.83 18.33
C LEU A 88 2.52 -17.74 17.11
N GLY A 89 2.01 -17.30 15.94
CA GLY A 89 2.18 -18.00 14.67
C GLY A 89 3.54 -17.84 14.01
N MET A 90 4.38 -16.89 14.48
CA MET A 90 5.66 -16.59 13.85
C MET A 90 6.66 -17.75 13.89
N PRO A 91 6.86 -18.48 14.99
CA PRO A 91 7.75 -19.65 15.00
C PRO A 91 7.42 -20.67 13.91
N TYR A 92 6.13 -20.97 13.73
CA TYR A 92 5.69 -21.90 12.68
C TYR A 92 6.05 -21.39 11.27
N LYS A 93 5.80 -20.10 10.99
CA LYS A 93 6.20 -19.49 9.71
C LYS A 93 7.71 -19.61 9.47
N LEU A 94 8.51 -19.22 10.47
CA LEU A 94 9.97 -19.24 10.36
C LEU A 94 10.53 -20.65 10.18
N ILE A 95 9.99 -21.65 10.89
CA ILE A 95 10.35 -23.06 10.72
C ILE A 95 10.03 -23.50 9.29
N CYS A 96 8.82 -23.26 8.79
CA CYS A 96 8.45 -23.63 7.43
C CYS A 96 9.34 -22.97 6.38
N ILE A 97 9.62 -21.67 6.49
CA ILE A 97 10.51 -20.94 5.57
C ILE A 97 11.95 -21.51 5.64
N GLY A 98 12.44 -21.77 6.86
CA GLY A 98 13.78 -22.36 7.06
C GLY A 98 13.90 -23.76 6.46
N LEU A 99 12.93 -24.64 6.68
CA LEU A 99 12.88 -25.98 6.09
C LEU A 99 12.78 -25.93 4.57
N TYR A 100 11.95 -25.03 4.02
CA TYR A 100 11.86 -24.81 2.58
C TYR A 100 13.22 -24.48 1.96
N LYS A 101 13.96 -23.56 2.59
CA LYS A 101 15.31 -23.18 2.14
C LYS A 101 16.31 -24.33 2.31
N LEU A 102 16.23 -25.06 3.42
CA LEU A 102 17.09 -26.22 3.71
C LEU A 102 16.93 -27.33 2.65
N PHE A 103 15.72 -27.55 2.15
CA PHE A 103 15.44 -28.50 1.08
C PHE A 103 15.75 -27.98 -0.33
N GLY A 104 16.42 -26.81 -0.44
CA GLY A 104 16.89 -26.24 -1.70
C GLY A 104 15.87 -25.38 -2.44
N GLY A 105 14.81 -24.91 -1.75
CA GLY A 105 13.85 -23.99 -2.31
C GLY A 105 14.44 -22.58 -2.48
N ASP A 106 13.99 -21.88 -3.52
CA ASP A 106 14.33 -20.48 -3.74
C ASP A 106 13.26 -19.57 -3.19
N ILE A 107 13.67 -18.43 -2.62
CA ILE A 107 12.79 -17.47 -1.98
C ILE A 107 12.99 -16.11 -2.66
N VAL A 108 11.92 -15.54 -3.15
CA VAL A 108 11.79 -14.12 -3.45
C VAL A 108 11.02 -13.45 -2.32
N TRP A 109 11.53 -12.33 -1.82
CA TRP A 109 10.86 -11.57 -0.78
C TRP A 109 10.61 -10.13 -1.24
N THR A 110 9.35 -9.73 -1.35
CA THR A 110 8.98 -8.33 -1.60
C THR A 110 8.93 -7.56 -0.29
N VAL A 111 9.71 -6.49 -0.22
CA VAL A 111 9.75 -5.59 0.94
C VAL A 111 8.78 -4.43 0.71
N HIS A 112 7.67 -4.43 1.44
CA HIS A 112 6.68 -3.35 1.40
C HIS A 112 6.91 -2.28 2.44
N ASN A 113 7.48 -2.65 3.60
CA ASN A 113 7.75 -1.75 4.71
C ASN A 113 9.09 -2.10 5.35
N LEU A 114 9.85 -1.10 5.77
CA LEU A 114 11.09 -1.32 6.52
C LEU A 114 10.82 -1.68 7.98
N LYS A 115 9.75 -1.12 8.53
CA LYS A 115 9.32 -1.28 9.91
C LYS A 115 7.80 -1.45 10.00
N PRO A 116 7.28 -2.09 11.06
CA PRO A 116 5.84 -2.16 11.29
C PRO A 116 5.25 -0.78 11.59
N HIS A 117 4.07 -0.50 11.06
CA HIS A 117 3.40 0.79 11.23
C HIS A 117 3.09 1.14 12.69
N ASP A 118 2.85 0.14 13.56
CA ASP A 118 2.55 0.35 14.98
C ASP A 118 3.79 0.51 15.87
N LYS A 119 4.98 0.41 15.28
CA LYS A 119 6.30 0.52 15.96
C LYS A 119 6.48 -0.42 17.16
N LYS A 120 5.59 -1.42 17.34
CA LYS A 120 5.70 -2.41 18.40
C LYS A 120 6.72 -3.49 18.03
N TYR A 121 7.43 -3.98 19.04
CA TYR A 121 8.40 -5.08 18.90
C TYR A 121 9.44 -4.87 17.78
N LEU A 122 9.85 -3.61 17.56
CA LEU A 122 10.72 -3.21 16.44
C LEU A 122 12.01 -4.05 16.36
N SER A 123 12.68 -4.33 17.49
CA SER A 123 13.91 -5.12 17.53
C SER A 123 13.69 -6.56 17.04
N LEU A 124 12.58 -7.19 17.44
CA LEU A 124 12.23 -8.54 16.98
C LEU A 124 11.89 -8.52 15.50
N HIS A 125 11.11 -7.55 15.05
CA HIS A 125 10.77 -7.36 13.65
C HIS A 125 12.02 -7.23 12.77
N LEU A 126 12.97 -6.36 13.13
CA LEU A 126 14.21 -6.18 12.39
C LEU A 126 15.09 -7.45 12.37
N ARG A 127 15.12 -8.23 13.46
CA ARG A 127 15.86 -9.52 13.48
C ARG A 127 15.25 -10.52 12.51
N ILE A 128 13.93 -10.65 12.51
CA ILE A 128 13.20 -11.55 11.61
C ILE A 128 13.39 -11.13 10.15
N HIS A 129 13.27 -9.84 9.85
CA HIS A 129 13.46 -9.32 8.50
C HIS A 129 14.91 -9.48 8.01
N ARG A 130 15.92 -9.24 8.85
CA ARG A 130 17.31 -9.53 8.50
C ARG A 130 17.56 -11.01 8.24
N TRP A 131 16.95 -11.88 9.04
CA TRP A 131 17.01 -13.33 8.81
C TRP A 131 16.38 -13.69 7.46
N MET A 132 15.18 -13.19 7.16
CA MET A 132 14.51 -13.40 5.87
C MET A 132 15.33 -12.86 4.70
N ALA A 133 15.89 -11.67 4.85
CA ALA A 133 16.76 -11.04 3.85
C ALA A 133 18.00 -11.88 3.51
N ARG A 134 18.58 -12.55 4.50
CA ARG A 134 19.71 -13.48 4.28
C ARG A 134 19.27 -14.74 3.54
N LEU A 135 18.12 -15.32 3.87
CA LEU A 135 17.60 -16.54 3.25
C LEU A 135 17.06 -16.31 1.82
N ALA A 136 16.46 -15.16 1.55
CA ALA A 136 15.93 -14.85 0.24
C ALA A 136 17.00 -14.99 -0.84
N SER A 137 16.67 -15.57 -1.98
CA SER A 137 17.54 -15.63 -3.17
C SER A 137 17.55 -14.28 -3.88
N ILE A 138 16.39 -13.63 -3.98
CA ILE A 138 16.22 -12.26 -4.50
C ILE A 138 15.32 -11.50 -3.54
N ILE A 139 15.63 -10.21 -3.34
CA ILE A 139 14.76 -9.27 -2.64
C ILE A 139 14.18 -8.32 -3.68
N HIS A 140 12.87 -8.19 -3.67
CA HIS A 140 12.13 -7.30 -4.56
C HIS A 140 11.72 -6.02 -3.84
N VAL A 141 11.93 -4.89 -4.49
CA VAL A 141 11.44 -3.55 -4.10
C VAL A 141 10.79 -2.86 -5.29
N HIS A 142 9.99 -1.82 -5.03
CA HIS A 142 9.21 -1.14 -6.07
C HIS A 142 9.90 0.08 -6.69
N SER A 143 11.06 0.51 -6.14
CA SER A 143 11.79 1.69 -6.62
C SER A 143 13.28 1.57 -6.42
N GLU A 144 14.07 2.28 -7.21
CA GLU A 144 15.52 2.41 -7.03
C GLU A 144 15.84 3.14 -5.70
N ALA A 145 15.01 4.12 -5.30
CA ALA A 145 15.16 4.82 -4.03
C ALA A 145 15.11 3.88 -2.82
N SER A 146 14.36 2.77 -2.91
CA SER A 146 14.25 1.77 -1.85
C SER A 146 15.45 0.83 -1.75
N VAL A 147 16.28 0.69 -2.79
CA VAL A 147 17.43 -0.24 -2.79
C VAL A 147 18.41 0.08 -1.67
N SER A 148 18.85 1.33 -1.57
CA SER A 148 19.79 1.77 -0.53
C SER A 148 19.21 1.65 0.88
N LEU A 149 17.92 1.95 1.04
CA LEU A 149 17.21 1.87 2.31
C LEU A 149 17.11 0.43 2.82
N VAL A 150 16.72 -0.50 1.95
CA VAL A 150 16.58 -1.93 2.26
C VAL A 150 17.96 -2.55 2.51
N SER A 151 18.96 -2.25 1.64
CA SER A 151 20.33 -2.72 1.77
C SER A 151 20.93 -2.34 3.14
N SER A 152 20.84 -1.07 3.52
CA SER A 152 21.39 -0.57 4.80
C SER A 152 20.61 -1.07 6.02
N THR A 153 19.27 -1.16 5.93
CA THR A 153 18.43 -1.59 7.06
C THR A 153 18.63 -3.06 7.41
N TYR A 154 18.79 -3.90 6.39
CA TYR A 154 18.89 -5.36 6.59
C TYR A 154 20.30 -5.91 6.48
N ASP A 155 21.29 -5.07 6.21
CA ASP A 155 22.72 -5.45 6.07
C ASP A 155 22.91 -6.52 4.98
N ILE A 156 22.51 -6.18 3.76
CA ILE A 156 22.58 -7.05 2.59
C ILE A 156 23.17 -6.31 1.38
N PRO A 157 23.86 -7.02 0.47
CA PRO A 157 24.45 -6.37 -0.70
C PRO A 157 23.35 -5.87 -1.66
N PRO A 158 23.51 -4.67 -2.25
CA PRO A 158 22.53 -4.13 -3.22
C PRO A 158 22.27 -5.04 -4.43
N GLY A 159 23.28 -5.81 -4.87
CA GLY A 159 23.14 -6.76 -5.98
C GLY A 159 22.16 -7.91 -5.74
N LYS A 160 21.70 -8.11 -4.49
CA LYS A 160 20.64 -9.06 -4.14
C LYS A 160 19.23 -8.47 -4.29
N ILE A 161 19.15 -7.16 -4.55
CA ILE A 161 17.88 -6.42 -4.62
C ILE A 161 17.57 -6.15 -6.09
N ALA A 162 16.39 -6.57 -6.51
CA ALA A 162 15.84 -6.29 -7.82
C ALA A 162 14.68 -5.29 -7.71
N VAL A 163 14.58 -4.40 -8.68
CA VAL A 163 13.53 -3.38 -8.74
C VAL A 163 12.54 -3.76 -9.79
N LEU A 164 11.30 -4.04 -9.38
CA LEU A 164 10.14 -4.17 -10.24
C LEU A 164 9.09 -3.19 -9.76
N LYS A 165 8.70 -2.25 -10.62
CA LYS A 165 7.73 -1.22 -10.26
C LYS A 165 6.41 -1.81 -9.79
N HIS A 166 5.78 -1.09 -8.87
CA HIS A 166 4.42 -1.42 -8.43
C HIS A 166 3.48 -1.41 -9.65
N PRO A 167 2.63 -2.43 -9.85
CA PRO A 167 1.69 -2.44 -10.96
C PRO A 167 0.75 -1.23 -10.91
N ASP A 168 0.32 -0.76 -12.08
CA ASP A 168 -0.69 0.29 -12.18
C ASP A 168 -2.07 -0.29 -11.84
N PHE A 169 -2.92 0.53 -11.24
CA PHE A 169 -4.31 0.16 -11.04
C PHE A 169 -5.13 0.52 -12.29
N PRO A 170 -6.03 -0.36 -12.76
CA PRO A 170 -6.88 -0.07 -13.90
C PRO A 170 -7.85 1.08 -13.55
N ALA A 171 -7.57 2.27 -14.07
CA ALA A 171 -8.37 3.46 -13.81
C ALA A 171 -9.55 3.55 -14.76
N LYS A 172 -10.76 3.71 -14.21
CA LYS A 172 -11.95 4.06 -14.99
C LYS A 172 -12.23 5.54 -14.79
N LEU A 173 -11.96 6.33 -15.84
CA LEU A 173 -12.25 7.78 -15.81
C LEU A 173 -13.75 8.01 -15.97
N VAL A 174 -14.30 8.83 -15.09
CA VAL A 174 -15.70 9.27 -15.05
C VAL A 174 -15.67 10.80 -14.99
N PRO A 175 -16.56 11.52 -15.70
CA PRO A 175 -16.66 12.97 -15.55
C PRO A 175 -16.85 13.36 -14.08
N GLN A 176 -16.10 14.35 -13.62
CA GLN A 176 -16.02 14.68 -12.19
C GLN A 176 -17.36 15.00 -11.56
N GLU A 177 -18.21 15.75 -12.27
CA GLU A 177 -19.53 16.10 -11.79
C GLU A 177 -20.43 14.86 -11.64
N THR A 178 -20.39 13.94 -12.61
CA THR A 178 -21.09 12.65 -12.52
C THR A 178 -20.58 11.84 -11.32
N ALA A 179 -19.27 11.75 -11.16
CA ALA A 179 -18.67 11.03 -10.04
C ALA A 179 -19.07 11.63 -8.68
N ARG A 180 -19.11 12.97 -8.56
CA ARG A 180 -19.55 13.67 -7.34
C ARG A 180 -21.00 13.38 -7.00
N ASN A 181 -21.88 13.47 -7.98
CA ASN A 181 -23.32 13.23 -7.79
C ASN A 181 -23.59 11.77 -7.41
N GLU A 182 -22.99 10.81 -8.12
CA GLU A 182 -23.15 9.39 -7.81
C GLU A 182 -22.51 9.04 -6.45
N PHE A 183 -21.32 9.57 -6.14
CA PHE A 183 -20.69 9.36 -4.84
C PHE A 183 -21.55 9.91 -3.69
N LEU A 184 -22.11 11.09 -3.84
CA LEU A 184 -23.03 11.68 -2.84
C LEU A 184 -24.33 10.88 -2.70
N SER A 185 -24.86 10.34 -3.79
CA SER A 185 -26.04 9.46 -3.74
C SER A 185 -25.81 8.20 -2.91
N LEU A 186 -24.58 7.66 -2.94
CA LEU A 186 -24.23 6.42 -2.22
C LEU A 186 -23.74 6.68 -0.79
N TYR A 187 -22.99 7.77 -0.58
CA TYR A 187 -22.21 7.99 0.65
C TYR A 187 -22.43 9.38 1.26
N GLY A 188 -23.22 10.21 0.65
CA GLY A 188 -23.51 11.56 1.16
C GLY A 188 -24.32 11.50 2.48
N ASP A 189 -24.08 12.49 3.33
CA ASP A 189 -24.75 12.69 4.62
C ASP A 189 -25.95 13.65 4.52
N GLY A 190 -26.55 13.75 3.33
CA GLY A 190 -27.63 14.69 3.02
C GLY A 190 -27.15 16.02 2.40
N ARG A 191 -25.84 16.24 2.26
CA ARG A 191 -25.30 17.40 1.53
C ARG A 191 -25.63 17.32 0.03
N LYS A 192 -25.81 18.48 -0.59
CA LYS A 192 -26.20 18.55 -1.99
C LYS A 192 -25.03 18.57 -2.97
N GLU A 193 -23.85 18.96 -2.50
CA GLU A 193 -22.67 19.14 -3.34
C GLU A 193 -21.37 18.94 -2.56
N LEU A 194 -20.28 18.66 -3.27
CA LEU A 194 -18.91 18.69 -2.78
C LEU A 194 -18.25 20.01 -3.21
N LYS A 195 -17.84 20.83 -2.26
CA LYS A 195 -17.14 22.10 -2.53
C LYS A 195 -15.69 21.82 -2.89
N SER A 196 -15.23 22.41 -4.00
CA SER A 196 -13.82 22.35 -4.40
C SER A 196 -12.94 23.32 -3.59
N PRO A 197 -11.68 22.92 -3.34
CA PRO A 197 -11.08 21.64 -3.69
C PRO A 197 -11.61 20.50 -2.83
N VAL A 198 -11.81 19.34 -3.44
CA VAL A 198 -12.19 18.10 -2.74
C VAL A 198 -10.91 17.33 -2.39
N PHE A 199 -10.52 17.39 -1.13
CA PHE A 199 -9.44 16.58 -0.57
C PHE A 199 -9.92 15.18 -0.25
N LEU A 200 -9.09 14.18 -0.49
CA LEU A 200 -9.39 12.78 -0.22
C LEU A 200 -8.31 12.11 0.62
N VAL A 201 -8.72 11.48 1.70
CA VAL A 201 -7.97 10.47 2.45
C VAL A 201 -8.73 9.17 2.38
N PHE A 202 -8.12 8.09 1.87
CA PHE A 202 -8.85 6.84 1.63
C PHE A 202 -8.11 5.57 2.05
N GLY A 203 -8.84 4.45 2.04
CA GLY A 203 -8.37 3.14 2.48
C GLY A 203 -8.46 2.98 4.01
N GLY A 204 -8.01 1.87 4.58
CA GLY A 204 -8.21 1.54 6.00
C GLY A 204 -7.84 2.69 6.94
N ILE A 205 -8.79 3.13 7.77
CA ILE A 205 -8.64 4.23 8.74
C ILE A 205 -7.71 3.78 9.86
N SER A 206 -6.61 4.52 10.06
CA SER A 206 -5.58 4.18 11.05
C SER A 206 -4.71 5.40 11.39
N GLU A 207 -4.21 5.47 12.63
CA GLU A 207 -3.41 6.59 13.15
C GLU A 207 -2.17 6.89 12.30
N TYR A 208 -1.47 5.86 11.78
CA TYR A 208 -0.26 6.07 10.96
C TYR A 208 -0.47 6.90 9.69
N LYS A 209 -1.73 7.13 9.30
CA LYS A 209 -2.10 7.97 8.15
C LYS A 209 -2.15 9.47 8.49
N GLY A 210 -1.92 9.84 9.76
CA GLY A 210 -1.91 11.23 10.19
C GLY A 210 -3.21 11.99 9.95
N ILE A 211 -4.37 11.29 9.99
CA ILE A 211 -5.69 11.86 9.67
C ILE A 211 -6.05 13.01 10.63
N ARG A 212 -5.71 12.86 11.93
CA ARG A 212 -5.95 13.92 12.93
C ARG A 212 -5.30 15.23 12.50
N GLU A 213 -4.04 15.17 12.13
CA GLU A 213 -3.28 16.34 11.74
C GLU A 213 -3.84 17.00 10.47
N ILE A 214 -4.27 16.20 9.48
CA ILE A 214 -4.91 16.71 8.27
C ILE A 214 -6.18 17.48 8.63
N ILE A 215 -7.04 16.93 9.48
CA ILE A 215 -8.27 17.59 9.95
C ILE A 215 -7.93 18.88 10.68
N GLU A 216 -6.99 18.84 11.65
CA GLU A 216 -6.57 20.02 12.42
C GLU A 216 -5.99 21.15 11.56
N LEU A 217 -5.28 20.80 10.49
CA LEU A 217 -4.73 21.79 9.56
C LEU A 217 -5.83 22.41 8.69
N LEU A 218 -6.75 21.60 8.18
CA LEU A 218 -7.85 22.05 7.32
C LEU A 218 -8.91 22.83 8.10
N SER A 219 -9.27 22.43 9.32
CA SER A 219 -10.28 23.12 10.14
C SER A 219 -9.94 24.59 10.43
N LYS A 220 -8.64 24.92 10.47
CA LYS A 220 -8.14 26.30 10.66
C LYS A 220 -8.25 27.17 9.40
N GLN A 221 -8.55 26.57 8.25
CA GLN A 221 -8.64 27.30 6.99
C GLN A 221 -10.03 27.90 6.83
N LYS A 222 -10.07 29.16 6.29
CA LYS A 222 -11.33 29.88 6.04
C LYS A 222 -12.02 29.51 4.71
N PRO A 223 -11.26 29.24 3.61
CA PRO A 223 -11.88 28.94 2.33
C PRO A 223 -12.80 27.71 2.35
N GLU A 224 -13.76 27.66 1.43
CA GLU A 224 -14.57 26.48 1.18
C GLU A 224 -13.71 25.35 0.65
N PHE A 225 -14.00 24.14 1.08
CA PHE A 225 -13.45 22.87 0.59
C PHE A 225 -14.34 21.71 1.03
N THR A 226 -14.06 20.51 0.55
CA THR A 226 -14.58 19.28 1.13
C THR A 226 -13.40 18.37 1.47
N LEU A 227 -13.37 17.81 2.69
CA LEU A 227 -12.47 16.71 3.06
C LEU A 227 -13.26 15.41 3.12
N ILE A 228 -13.01 14.50 2.18
CA ILE A 228 -13.55 13.13 2.22
C ILE A 228 -12.55 12.23 2.94
N ILE A 229 -13.02 11.53 3.98
CA ILE A 229 -12.27 10.48 4.67
C ILE A 229 -13.06 9.19 4.48
N ALA A 230 -12.55 8.27 3.63
CA ALA A 230 -13.29 7.08 3.21
C ALA A 230 -12.50 5.79 3.42
N GLY A 231 -13.10 4.83 4.12
CA GLY A 231 -12.53 3.51 4.31
C GLY A 231 -12.98 2.83 5.61
N TYR A 232 -12.75 1.53 5.70
CA TYR A 232 -13.08 0.79 6.91
C TYR A 232 -12.17 1.16 8.08
N VAL A 233 -12.73 1.20 9.27
CA VAL A 233 -11.98 1.45 10.51
C VAL A 233 -11.20 0.19 10.88
N LYS A 234 -9.87 0.28 10.96
CA LYS A 234 -9.05 -0.85 11.39
C LYS A 234 -9.29 -1.14 12.87
N LYS A 235 -9.17 -2.41 13.24
CA LYS A 235 -9.27 -2.86 14.63
C LYS A 235 -8.30 -2.08 15.53
N GLY A 236 -8.78 -1.60 16.68
CA GLY A 236 -8.00 -0.82 17.63
C GLY A 236 -7.86 0.66 17.28
N GLN A 237 -8.66 1.16 16.34
CA GLN A 237 -8.68 2.56 15.90
C GLN A 237 -9.95 3.31 16.35
N GLU A 238 -10.60 2.83 17.40
CA GLU A 238 -11.87 3.38 17.91
C GLU A 238 -11.69 4.84 18.38
N SER A 239 -10.54 5.20 18.96
CA SER A 239 -10.24 6.58 19.36
C SER A 239 -10.16 7.52 18.16
N LEU A 240 -9.51 7.10 17.07
CA LEU A 240 -9.45 7.89 15.84
C LEU A 240 -10.84 8.00 15.19
N HIS A 241 -11.59 6.91 15.17
CA HIS A 241 -12.95 6.87 14.66
C HIS A 241 -13.86 7.89 15.36
N ASN A 242 -13.88 7.86 16.69
CA ASN A 242 -14.69 8.79 17.49
C ASN A 242 -14.26 10.24 17.27
N PHE A 243 -12.95 10.50 17.24
CA PHE A 243 -12.42 11.84 16.93
C PHE A 243 -12.92 12.34 15.58
N ILE A 244 -12.89 11.50 14.52
CA ILE A 244 -13.36 11.93 13.19
C ILE A 244 -14.86 12.23 13.23
N ILE A 245 -15.68 11.43 13.93
CA ILE A 245 -17.11 11.68 14.09
C ILE A 245 -17.35 13.04 14.76
N GLU A 246 -16.67 13.34 15.87
CA GLU A 246 -16.76 14.63 16.53
C GLU A 246 -16.45 15.78 15.56
N GLN A 247 -15.40 15.63 14.76
CA GLN A 247 -15.03 16.66 13.78
C GLN A 247 -16.06 16.86 12.66
N THR A 248 -16.84 15.83 12.29
CA THR A 248 -17.92 16.02 11.30
C THR A 248 -19.12 16.82 11.85
N ILE A 249 -19.27 16.86 13.17
CA ILE A 249 -20.30 17.68 13.84
C ILE A 249 -19.85 19.14 13.88
N ASP A 250 -18.56 19.37 14.15
CA ASP A 250 -17.99 20.71 14.32
C ASP A 250 -17.72 21.41 12.97
N ASP A 251 -17.39 20.65 11.94
CA ASP A 251 -17.06 21.18 10.61
C ASP A 251 -17.80 20.41 9.49
N SER A 252 -18.83 21.03 8.96
CA SER A 252 -19.65 20.46 7.87
C SER A 252 -18.86 20.23 6.55
N ARG A 253 -17.62 20.73 6.44
CA ARG A 253 -16.76 20.50 5.27
C ARG A 253 -16.13 19.10 5.29
N VAL A 254 -16.19 18.37 6.41
CA VAL A 254 -15.70 17.00 6.54
C VAL A 254 -16.80 16.01 6.19
N LEU A 255 -16.58 15.12 5.23
CA LEU A 255 -17.43 13.97 4.90
C LEU A 255 -16.71 12.69 5.29
N TYR A 256 -17.24 11.99 6.27
CA TYR A 256 -16.66 10.76 6.79
C TYR A 256 -17.48 9.54 6.38
N VAL A 257 -16.83 8.59 5.70
CA VAL A 257 -17.41 7.33 5.21
C VAL A 257 -16.66 6.16 5.86
N PRO A 258 -17.01 5.78 7.12
CA PRO A 258 -16.33 4.70 7.86
C PRO A 258 -16.79 3.31 7.40
N ALA A 259 -16.70 3.02 6.11
CA ALA A 259 -17.17 1.80 5.51
C ALA A 259 -16.14 1.19 4.56
N PHE A 260 -16.23 -0.12 4.32
CA PHE A 260 -15.51 -0.74 3.22
C PHE A 260 -16.02 -0.16 1.90
N ILE A 261 -15.12 0.36 1.08
CA ILE A 261 -15.45 0.86 -0.25
C ILE A 261 -15.31 -0.31 -1.24
N PRO A 262 -16.39 -0.74 -1.88
CA PRO A 262 -16.35 -1.76 -2.92
C PRO A 262 -15.47 -1.34 -4.10
N GLU A 263 -14.90 -2.33 -4.80
CA GLU A 263 -13.97 -2.10 -5.91
C GLU A 263 -14.60 -1.22 -7.01
N GLU A 264 -15.86 -1.46 -7.31
CA GLU A 264 -16.64 -0.72 -8.31
C GLU A 264 -16.90 0.75 -7.95
N HIS A 265 -16.74 1.14 -6.66
CA HIS A 265 -16.94 2.51 -6.20
C HIS A 265 -15.64 3.33 -6.13
N TYR A 266 -14.46 2.72 -6.27
CA TYR A 266 -13.21 3.48 -6.35
C TYR A 266 -13.16 4.49 -7.51
N PRO A 267 -13.70 4.18 -8.71
CA PRO A 267 -13.80 5.18 -9.77
C PRO A 267 -14.60 6.42 -9.35
N LEU A 268 -15.71 6.25 -8.62
CA LEU A 268 -16.51 7.38 -8.14
C LEU A 268 -15.74 8.19 -7.10
N LEU A 269 -15.18 7.53 -6.10
CA LEU A 269 -14.42 8.16 -5.02
C LEU A 269 -13.25 8.99 -5.56
N LEU A 270 -12.43 8.39 -6.43
CA LEU A 270 -11.24 9.05 -6.97
C LEU A 270 -11.59 10.15 -7.98
N ASN A 271 -12.53 9.92 -8.90
CA ASN A 271 -12.92 10.99 -9.85
C ASN A 271 -13.67 12.14 -9.18
N ALA A 272 -14.39 11.92 -8.07
CA ALA A 272 -15.02 12.99 -7.31
C ALA A 272 -14.02 13.93 -6.63
N SER A 273 -12.82 13.43 -6.29
CA SER A 273 -11.78 14.18 -5.61
C SER A 273 -10.92 15.02 -6.56
N ASP A 274 -10.32 16.08 -6.04
CA ASP A 274 -9.33 16.91 -6.73
C ASP A 274 -7.90 16.50 -6.32
N ILE A 275 -7.70 16.22 -5.03
CA ILE A 275 -6.39 15.99 -4.44
C ILE A 275 -6.46 14.86 -3.41
N CYS A 276 -5.50 13.94 -3.47
CA CYS A 276 -5.32 12.94 -2.43
C CYS A 276 -4.23 13.37 -1.44
N ILE A 277 -4.52 13.30 -0.15
CA ILE A 277 -3.55 13.62 0.91
C ILE A 277 -3.12 12.33 1.60
N PHE A 278 -1.81 12.14 1.69
CA PHE A 278 -1.17 11.04 2.41
C PHE A 278 -0.19 11.63 3.43
N ASN A 279 -0.52 11.54 4.71
CA ASN A 279 0.33 12.04 5.80
C ASN A 279 0.86 10.88 6.64
N TYR A 280 1.56 9.96 5.97
CA TYR A 280 2.06 8.75 6.61
C TYR A 280 3.29 9.03 7.48
N ASP A 281 3.31 8.49 8.69
CA ASP A 281 4.46 8.55 9.60
C ASP A 281 5.72 7.90 9.02
N GLU A 282 5.56 6.72 8.42
CA GLU A 282 6.63 5.96 7.76
C GLU A 282 6.05 5.24 6.55
N ILE A 283 6.76 5.30 5.44
CA ILE A 283 6.37 4.66 4.19
C ILE A 283 7.62 4.19 3.43
N LEU A 284 7.58 2.99 2.87
CA LEU A 284 8.49 2.55 1.83
C LEU A 284 7.78 2.61 0.48
N SER A 285 6.63 1.93 0.35
CA SER A 285 5.77 1.97 -0.83
C SER A 285 4.30 2.08 -0.43
N SER A 286 3.41 2.55 -1.33
CA SER A 286 1.98 2.68 -1.05
C SER A 286 1.11 2.43 -2.27
N GLY A 287 0.29 1.37 -2.18
CA GLY A 287 -0.74 1.11 -3.18
C GLY A 287 -1.77 2.24 -3.31
N GLY A 288 -2.11 2.94 -2.21
CA GLY A 288 -3.01 4.09 -2.25
C GLY A 288 -2.47 5.25 -3.09
N ILE A 289 -1.18 5.56 -2.93
CA ILE A 289 -0.52 6.61 -3.75
C ILE A 289 -0.47 6.18 -5.21
N LYS A 290 -0.12 4.93 -5.47
CA LYS A 290 -0.09 4.39 -6.82
C LYS A 290 -1.47 4.41 -7.48
N MET A 291 -2.53 4.10 -6.71
CA MET A 291 -3.90 4.21 -7.17
C MET A 291 -4.27 5.67 -7.50
N ALA A 292 -3.92 6.63 -6.64
CA ALA A 292 -4.14 8.05 -6.92
C ALA A 292 -3.42 8.50 -8.20
N GLN A 293 -2.18 8.04 -8.44
CA GLN A 293 -1.45 8.28 -9.69
C GLN A 293 -2.17 7.70 -10.91
N SER A 294 -2.67 6.45 -10.82
CA SER A 294 -3.40 5.80 -11.91
C SER A 294 -4.65 6.58 -12.33
N TYR A 295 -5.28 7.31 -11.38
CA TYR A 295 -6.41 8.20 -11.64
C TYR A 295 -6.02 9.66 -11.94
N ASN A 296 -4.74 9.94 -12.19
CA ASN A 296 -4.21 11.28 -12.49
C ASN A 296 -4.58 12.33 -11.42
N LYS A 297 -4.57 11.94 -10.12
CA LYS A 297 -4.88 12.88 -9.04
C LYS A 297 -3.66 13.68 -8.62
N LYS A 298 -3.88 14.95 -8.24
CA LYS A 298 -2.87 15.69 -7.49
C LYS A 298 -2.66 15.00 -6.15
N ILE A 299 -1.40 14.97 -5.68
CA ILE A 299 -1.01 14.23 -4.48
C ILE A 299 -0.23 15.17 -3.57
N ILE A 300 -0.57 15.16 -2.28
CA ILE A 300 0.25 15.73 -1.21
C ILE A 300 0.74 14.55 -0.36
N ALA A 301 2.05 14.37 -0.24
CA ALA A 301 2.63 13.18 0.42
C ALA A 301 4.01 13.48 1.06
N PRO A 302 4.47 12.67 2.04
CA PRO A 302 5.78 12.86 2.64
C PRO A 302 6.92 12.53 1.67
N TYR A 303 8.06 13.22 1.79
CA TYR A 303 9.29 12.93 1.05
C TYR A 303 10.00 11.72 1.65
N ALA A 304 9.47 10.52 1.43
CA ALA A 304 9.96 9.29 2.03
C ALA A 304 9.84 8.10 1.07
N GLY A 305 10.61 7.04 1.31
CA GLY A 305 10.55 5.79 0.56
C GLY A 305 10.60 6.00 -0.96
N ASP A 306 9.72 5.31 -1.66
CA ASP A 306 9.57 5.34 -3.12
C ASP A 306 9.14 6.72 -3.65
N LEU A 307 8.48 7.53 -2.80
CA LEU A 307 7.99 8.86 -3.18
C LEU A 307 9.11 9.85 -3.52
N ARG A 308 10.34 9.58 -3.08
CA ARG A 308 11.50 10.40 -3.43
C ARG A 308 11.73 10.49 -4.94
N GLU A 309 11.31 9.47 -5.69
CA GLU A 309 11.39 9.45 -7.16
C GLU A 309 10.39 10.43 -7.81
N LEU A 310 9.33 10.79 -7.10
CA LEU A 310 8.29 11.71 -7.57
C LEU A 310 8.63 13.19 -7.35
N LYS A 311 9.85 13.53 -6.91
CA LYS A 311 10.26 14.90 -6.61
C LYS A 311 10.03 15.89 -7.76
N ASN A 312 10.13 15.43 -8.99
CA ASN A 312 9.98 16.26 -10.19
C ASN A 312 8.60 16.09 -10.87
N ASP A 313 7.70 15.32 -10.28
CA ASP A 313 6.35 15.16 -10.79
C ASP A 313 5.50 16.37 -10.42
N ARG A 314 4.95 17.06 -11.44
CA ARG A 314 4.12 18.26 -11.27
C ARG A 314 2.79 17.99 -10.57
N MET A 315 2.36 16.74 -10.53
CA MET A 315 1.13 16.32 -9.86
C MET A 315 1.36 15.98 -8.38
N VAL A 316 2.62 15.98 -7.91
CA VAL A 316 2.98 15.53 -6.56
C VAL A 316 3.67 16.66 -5.79
N SER A 317 3.08 17.05 -4.67
CA SER A 317 3.67 17.96 -3.69
C SER A 317 4.23 17.13 -2.53
N LEU A 318 5.55 17.09 -2.41
CA LEU A 318 6.22 16.35 -1.33
C LEU A 318 6.58 17.29 -0.18
N PHE A 319 6.41 16.82 1.06
CA PHE A 319 6.73 17.57 2.26
C PHE A 319 7.65 16.76 3.20
N ASN A 320 8.47 17.47 3.99
CA ASN A 320 9.36 16.90 5.01
C ASN A 320 8.92 17.25 6.45
N SER A 321 8.03 18.22 6.60
CA SER A 321 7.57 18.67 7.90
C SER A 321 6.08 19.04 7.88
N LYS A 322 5.53 19.23 9.07
CA LYS A 322 4.14 19.70 9.26
C LYS A 322 3.90 21.08 8.63
N GLU A 323 4.90 21.95 8.71
CA GLU A 323 4.84 23.30 8.13
C GLU A 323 4.79 23.24 6.60
N GLU A 324 5.54 22.32 5.99
CA GLU A 324 5.51 22.11 4.53
C GLU A 324 4.19 21.46 4.09
N LEU A 325 3.63 20.51 4.87
CA LEU A 325 2.29 19.97 4.64
C LEU A 325 1.25 21.09 4.69
N GLN A 326 1.29 21.94 5.73
CA GLN A 326 0.40 23.10 5.86
C GLN A 326 0.53 24.05 4.67
N THR A 327 1.75 24.35 4.25
CA THR A 327 2.02 25.22 3.09
C THR A 327 1.43 24.62 1.81
N SER A 328 1.56 23.32 1.59
CA SER A 328 0.98 22.63 0.43
C SER A 328 -0.55 22.67 0.43
N ILE A 329 -1.19 22.51 1.59
CA ILE A 329 -2.63 22.64 1.75
C ILE A 329 -3.09 24.07 1.46
N ILE A 330 -2.45 25.08 2.05
CA ILE A 330 -2.79 26.51 1.86
C ILE A 330 -2.61 26.92 0.40
N SER A 331 -1.52 26.55 -0.23
CA SER A 331 -1.26 26.83 -1.65
C SER A 331 -2.36 26.24 -2.54
N THR A 332 -2.79 25.02 -2.24
CA THR A 332 -3.90 24.37 -2.94
C THR A 332 -5.19 25.15 -2.78
N LEU A 333 -5.59 25.49 -1.55
CA LEU A 333 -6.79 26.28 -1.28
C LEU A 333 -6.78 27.63 -1.99
N SER A 334 -5.65 28.32 -1.96
CA SER A 334 -5.48 29.63 -2.64
C SER A 334 -5.65 29.52 -4.16
N HIS A 335 -5.16 28.44 -4.76
CA HIS A 335 -5.31 28.20 -6.20
C HIS A 335 -6.78 28.06 -6.60
N TYR A 336 -7.58 27.32 -5.81
CA TYR A 336 -9.01 27.11 -6.08
C TYR A 336 -9.90 28.30 -5.70
N SER A 337 -9.42 29.20 -4.82
CA SER A 337 -10.18 30.42 -4.46
C SER A 337 -10.02 31.57 -5.47
N ASN A 338 -8.96 31.55 -6.31
CA ASN A 338 -8.63 32.57 -7.27
C ASN A 338 -8.99 32.20 -8.72
N GLY A 339 -9.50 31.01 -8.98
CA GLY A 339 -9.96 30.54 -10.29
C GLY A 339 -11.45 30.37 -10.32
#